data_f986b410757aec8e9b9c399ec0e94b6c
#
_entry.id   f986b410757aec8e9b9c399ec0e94b6c
#
_cell.length_a   1.000
_cell.length_b   1.000
_cell.length_c   1.000
_cell.angle_alpha   90.00
_cell.angle_beta   90.00
_cell.angle_gamma   90.00
#
_symmetry.space_group_name_H-M   'P 1'
#
loop_
_entity.id
_entity.type
_entity.pdbx_description
1 polymer ?
#
loop_
_entity_poly.entity_id
_entity_poly.type
_entity_poly.pdbx_seq_one_letter_code
_entity_poly.pdbx_strand_id
1 'polypeptide(L)'
;MSRLKASLDEYVALKDYLNPERDRNYIIERSGVDPRFFRWYFQNVMVQDFRVWRANLRIEEAKRIIMATPDVSMNALAMRLGFGTSQNFYHHFKKVVGQTPTEFMETCGTNRPE
;
A
#
# COMPACT_ATOMS: atom_id res chain seq x y z
N MET A 1 7.29 10.52 -20.02
CA MET A 1 7.23 9.11 -19.59
C MET A 1 8.21 8.83 -18.46
N SER A 2 9.48 9.10 -18.69
CA SER A 2 10.51 8.79 -17.70
C SER A 2 10.36 9.53 -16.38
N ARG A 3 9.87 10.77 -16.40
CA ARG A 3 9.68 11.55 -15.17
C ARG A 3 8.61 10.94 -14.26
N LEU A 4 7.49 10.53 -14.81
CA LEU A 4 6.43 9.91 -14.02
C LEU A 4 6.88 8.56 -13.48
N LYS A 5 7.47 7.73 -14.30
CA LYS A 5 7.98 6.43 -13.87
C LYS A 5 9.01 6.60 -12.75
N ALA A 6 9.94 7.54 -12.89
CA ALA A 6 10.95 7.80 -11.88
C ALA A 6 10.32 8.26 -10.55
N SER A 7 9.28 9.12 -10.63
CA SER A 7 8.57 9.56 -9.43
C SER A 7 7.81 8.43 -8.76
N LEU A 8 7.21 7.53 -9.54
CA LEU A 8 6.51 6.36 -9.00
C LEU A 8 7.52 5.40 -8.35
N ASP A 9 8.66 5.17 -8.97
CA ASP A 9 9.70 4.31 -8.41
C ASP A 9 10.25 4.89 -7.10
N GLU A 10 10.45 6.20 -7.03
CA GLU A 10 10.87 6.87 -5.82
C GLU A 10 9.80 6.76 -4.72
N TYR A 11 8.54 6.95 -5.10
CA TYR A 11 7.40 6.84 -4.19
C TYR A 11 7.38 5.46 -3.50
N VAL A 12 7.64 4.42 -4.27
CA VAL A 12 7.70 3.05 -3.73
C VAL A 12 8.95 2.87 -2.88
N ALA A 13 10.11 3.31 -3.37
CA ALA A 13 11.38 3.12 -2.68
C ALA A 13 11.42 3.82 -1.32
N LEU A 14 10.82 5.01 -1.22
CA LEU A 14 10.77 5.79 0.01
C LEU A 14 9.57 5.42 0.89
N LYS A 15 8.72 4.50 0.43
CA LYS A 15 7.49 4.10 1.12
C LYS A 15 6.55 5.27 1.38
N ASP A 16 6.49 6.19 0.43
CA ASP A 16 5.60 7.35 0.51
C ASP A 16 4.13 6.94 0.55
N TYR A 17 3.81 5.74 0.05
CA TYR A 17 2.45 5.19 0.08
C TYR A 17 1.91 5.00 1.49
N LEU A 18 2.76 5.01 2.51
CA LEU A 18 2.34 4.91 3.91
C LEU A 18 1.81 6.23 4.46
N ASN A 19 2.12 7.35 3.81
CA ASN A 19 1.67 8.67 4.23
C ASN A 19 0.39 9.03 3.48
N PRO A 20 -0.77 9.16 4.19
CA PRO A 20 -2.04 9.46 3.52
C PRO A 20 -2.07 10.81 2.81
N GLU A 21 -1.22 11.76 3.19
CA GLU A 21 -1.14 13.07 2.54
C GLU A 21 -0.38 13.03 1.22
N ARG A 22 0.42 11.98 0.98
CA ARG A 22 1.17 11.83 -0.27
C ARG A 22 0.35 11.01 -1.26
N ASP A 23 -0.67 11.64 -1.80
CA ASP A 23 -1.61 11.05 -2.76
C ASP A 23 -1.16 11.29 -4.20
N ARG A 24 -2.09 11.11 -5.16
CA ARG A 24 -1.78 11.33 -6.58
C ARG A 24 -1.29 12.75 -6.87
N ASN A 25 -1.86 13.75 -6.19
CA ASN A 25 -1.46 15.14 -6.40
C ASN A 25 -0.01 15.37 -6.01
N TYR A 26 0.44 14.74 -4.94
CA TYR A 26 1.84 14.78 -4.54
C TYR A 26 2.75 14.29 -5.66
N ILE A 27 2.39 13.16 -6.28
CA ILE A 27 3.18 12.58 -7.37
C ILE A 27 3.12 13.44 -8.62
N ILE A 28 1.93 13.96 -8.95
CA ILE A 28 1.74 14.83 -10.12
C ILE A 28 2.60 16.09 -9.99
N GLU A 29 2.56 16.74 -8.84
CA GLU A 29 3.36 17.95 -8.60
C GLU A 29 4.86 17.64 -8.68
N ARG A 30 5.27 16.56 -8.04
CA ARG A 30 6.69 16.19 -7.98
C ARG A 30 7.24 15.78 -9.34
N SER A 31 6.45 15.08 -10.15
CA SER A 31 6.87 14.67 -11.49
C SER A 31 6.73 15.76 -12.54
N GLY A 32 5.88 16.75 -12.27
CA GLY A 32 5.61 17.84 -13.22
C GLY A 32 4.80 17.43 -14.43
N VAL A 33 4.11 16.28 -14.38
CA VAL A 33 3.30 15.83 -15.52
C VAL A 33 1.90 16.42 -15.44
N ASP A 34 1.22 16.47 -16.60
CA ASP A 34 -0.18 16.87 -16.67
C ASP A 34 -1.06 15.85 -15.95
N PRO A 35 -2.05 16.29 -15.14
CA PRO A 35 -2.95 15.35 -14.45
C PRO A 35 -3.67 14.40 -15.41
N ARG A 36 -3.96 14.85 -16.64
CA ARG A 36 -4.59 13.98 -17.64
C ARG A 36 -3.64 12.88 -18.10
N PHE A 37 -2.34 13.19 -18.20
CA PHE A 37 -1.32 12.18 -18.52
C PHE A 37 -1.19 11.16 -17.40
N PHE A 38 -1.23 11.60 -16.14
CA PHE A 38 -1.20 10.72 -14.99
C PHE A 38 -2.37 9.73 -15.03
N ARG A 39 -3.58 10.23 -15.30
CA ARG A 39 -4.78 9.39 -15.43
C ARG A 39 -4.62 8.38 -16.57
N TRP A 40 -4.17 8.86 -17.72
CA TRP A 40 -3.95 7.99 -18.88
C TRP A 40 -2.94 6.88 -18.55
N TYR A 41 -1.86 7.24 -17.88
CA TYR A 41 -0.80 6.30 -17.51
C TYR A 41 -1.35 5.18 -16.63
N PHE A 42 -2.14 5.52 -15.61
CA PHE A 42 -2.71 4.51 -14.73
C PHE A 42 -3.77 3.65 -15.42
N GLN A 43 -4.50 4.20 -16.39
CA GLN A 43 -5.49 3.43 -17.14
C GLN A 43 -4.85 2.51 -18.18
N ASN A 44 -3.77 2.92 -18.82
CA ASN A 44 -3.23 2.23 -19.99
C ASN A 44 -1.90 1.52 -19.75
N VAL A 45 -1.09 1.99 -18.83
CA VAL A 45 0.22 1.37 -18.52
C VAL A 45 0.14 0.57 -17.23
N MET A 46 -0.34 1.16 -16.16
CA MET A 46 -0.50 0.48 -14.87
C MET A 46 -1.72 -0.44 -14.86
N VAL A 47 -2.73 -0.10 -15.64
CA VAL A 47 -4.00 -0.83 -15.80
C VAL A 47 -4.70 -1.05 -14.46
N GLN A 48 -4.69 -0.02 -13.61
CA GLN A 48 -5.38 -0.05 -12.33
C GLN A 48 -5.55 1.37 -11.80
N ASP A 49 -6.51 1.55 -10.89
CA ASP A 49 -6.71 2.82 -10.20
C ASP A 49 -5.55 3.09 -9.23
N PHE A 50 -5.17 4.36 -9.10
CA PHE A 50 -4.09 4.76 -8.19
C PHE A 50 -4.37 4.31 -6.75
N ARG A 51 -5.62 4.44 -6.29
CA ARG A 51 -5.97 4.05 -4.91
C ARG A 51 -5.79 2.56 -4.69
N VAL A 52 -6.13 1.74 -5.67
CA VAL A 52 -5.94 0.29 -5.60
C VAL A 52 -4.45 -0.03 -5.59
N TRP A 53 -3.69 0.60 -6.48
CA TRP A 53 -2.24 0.43 -6.54
C TRP A 53 -1.58 0.77 -5.21
N ARG A 54 -1.94 1.92 -4.62
CA ARG A 54 -1.39 2.35 -3.33
C ARG A 54 -1.81 1.40 -2.20
N ALA A 55 -3.08 0.98 -2.18
CA ALA A 55 -3.57 0.06 -1.16
C ALA A 55 -2.83 -1.27 -1.22
N ASN A 56 -2.57 -1.78 -2.42
CA ASN A 56 -1.82 -3.02 -2.58
C ASN A 56 -0.39 -2.91 -2.03
N LEU A 57 0.27 -1.78 -2.24
CA LEU A 57 1.59 -1.53 -1.67
C LEU A 57 1.55 -1.53 -0.14
N ARG A 58 0.54 -0.90 0.44
CA ARG A 58 0.34 -0.87 1.90
C ARG A 58 0.10 -2.27 2.46
N ILE A 59 -0.65 -3.10 1.74
CA ILE A 59 -0.93 -4.47 2.17
C ILE A 59 0.33 -5.33 2.11
N GLU A 60 1.17 -5.16 1.09
CA GLU A 60 2.44 -5.87 1.03
C GLU A 60 3.36 -5.49 2.20
N GLU A 61 3.37 -4.22 2.57
CA GLU A 61 4.13 -3.77 3.74
C GLU A 61 3.53 -4.34 5.04
N ALA A 62 2.19 -4.43 5.12
CA ALA A 62 1.52 -5.04 6.26
C ALA A 62 1.95 -6.49 6.44
N LYS A 63 1.98 -7.26 5.36
CA LYS A 63 2.41 -8.66 5.40
C LYS A 63 3.84 -8.78 5.93
N ARG A 64 4.73 -7.92 5.44
CA ARG A 64 6.12 -7.89 5.88
C ARG A 64 6.23 -7.61 7.38
N ILE A 65 5.49 -6.61 7.87
CA ILE A 65 5.52 -6.23 9.28
C ILE A 65 4.95 -7.35 10.16
N ILE A 66 3.83 -7.95 9.77
CA ILE A 66 3.20 -9.04 10.52
C ILE A 66 4.15 -10.24 10.60
N MET A 67 4.79 -10.58 9.51
CA MET A 67 5.74 -11.70 9.49
C MET A 67 6.95 -11.44 10.37
N ALA A 68 7.41 -10.19 10.45
CA ALA A 68 8.55 -9.80 11.28
C ALA A 68 8.16 -9.60 12.75
N THR A 69 6.92 -9.16 13.02
CA THR A 69 6.46 -8.83 14.36
C THR A 69 5.02 -9.35 14.54
N PRO A 70 4.84 -10.66 14.78
CA PRO A 70 3.50 -11.26 14.79
C PRO A 70 2.56 -10.77 15.88
N ASP A 71 3.08 -10.13 16.91
CA ASP A 71 2.29 -9.59 18.01
C ASP A 71 1.99 -8.10 17.87
N VAL A 72 2.19 -7.53 16.66
CA VAL A 72 1.93 -6.12 16.42
C VAL A 72 0.43 -5.81 16.60
N SER A 73 0.14 -4.64 17.19
CA SER A 73 -1.24 -4.18 17.34
C SER A 73 -1.84 -3.87 15.98
N MET A 74 -3.03 -4.42 15.70
CA MET A 74 -3.72 -4.17 14.44
C MET A 74 -4.12 -2.71 14.28
N ASN A 75 -4.55 -2.05 15.37
CA ASN A 75 -4.88 -0.63 15.33
C ASN A 75 -3.64 0.22 15.02
N ALA A 76 -2.54 -0.07 15.70
CA ALA A 76 -1.28 0.65 15.46
C ALA A 76 -0.79 0.42 14.01
N LEU A 77 -0.91 -0.80 13.54
CA LEU A 77 -0.51 -1.15 12.18
C LEU A 77 -1.35 -0.41 11.14
N ALA A 78 -2.68 -0.37 11.32
CA ALA A 78 -3.58 0.34 10.42
C ALA A 78 -3.20 1.82 10.30
N MET A 79 -2.89 2.46 11.42
CA MET A 79 -2.47 3.87 11.43
C MET A 79 -1.12 4.05 10.74
N ARG A 80 -0.17 3.18 11.05
CA ARG A 80 1.18 3.22 10.48
C ARG A 80 1.17 3.05 8.96
N LEU A 81 0.23 2.25 8.45
CA LEU A 81 0.10 1.99 7.01
C LEU A 81 -0.68 3.07 6.26
N GLY A 82 -1.25 4.03 6.97
CA GLY A 82 -1.98 5.13 6.34
C GLY A 82 -3.44 4.84 6.07
N PHE A 83 -4.00 3.74 6.58
CA PHE A 83 -5.41 3.41 6.37
C PHE A 83 -6.36 4.22 7.25
N GLY A 84 -5.88 4.77 8.35
CA GLY A 84 -6.65 5.61 9.24
C GLY A 84 -7.52 4.88 10.24
N THR A 85 -8.12 3.75 9.87
CA THR A 85 -8.93 2.92 10.76
C THR A 85 -8.60 1.44 10.56
N SER A 86 -8.80 0.66 11.61
CA SER A 86 -8.61 -0.79 11.52
C SER A 86 -9.63 -1.44 10.59
N GLN A 87 -10.85 -0.89 10.53
CA GLN A 87 -11.89 -1.40 9.63
C GLN A 87 -11.47 -1.27 8.17
N ASN A 88 -10.96 -0.11 7.78
CA ASN A 88 -10.50 0.13 6.42
C ASN A 88 -9.32 -0.79 6.08
N PHE A 89 -8.39 -0.95 7.01
CA PHE A 89 -7.27 -1.86 6.88
C PHE A 89 -7.74 -3.31 6.68
N TYR A 90 -8.64 -3.79 7.53
CA TYR A 90 -9.17 -5.14 7.45
C TYR A 90 -9.87 -5.40 6.11
N HIS A 91 -10.66 -4.44 5.65
CA HIS A 91 -11.37 -4.54 4.37
C HIS A 91 -10.39 -4.74 3.21
N HIS A 92 -9.38 -3.88 3.13
CA HIS A 92 -8.40 -3.96 2.04
C HIS A 92 -7.53 -5.21 2.14
N PHE A 93 -7.11 -5.55 3.35
CA PHE A 93 -6.26 -6.73 3.56
C PHE A 93 -6.99 -8.01 3.11
N LYS A 94 -8.23 -8.18 3.56
CA LYS A 94 -9.01 -9.37 3.19
C LYS A 94 -9.27 -9.42 1.69
N LYS A 95 -9.53 -8.28 1.07
CA LYS A 95 -9.76 -8.20 -0.38
C LYS A 95 -8.54 -8.65 -1.18
N VAL A 96 -7.34 -8.28 -0.74
CA VAL A 96 -6.09 -8.56 -1.45
C VAL A 96 -5.57 -9.95 -1.11
N VAL A 97 -5.56 -10.31 0.16
CA VAL A 97 -4.90 -11.52 0.67
C VAL A 97 -5.86 -12.72 0.75
N GLY A 98 -7.16 -12.46 0.91
CA GLY A 98 -8.17 -13.52 1.06
C GLY A 98 -8.38 -13.93 2.51
N GLN A 99 -7.62 -13.38 3.44
CA GLN A 99 -7.72 -13.61 4.88
C GLN A 99 -7.76 -12.29 5.61
N THR A 100 -8.32 -12.25 6.82
CA THR A 100 -8.17 -11.07 7.68
C THR A 100 -6.72 -11.00 8.17
N PRO A 101 -6.26 -9.81 8.61
CA PRO A 101 -4.92 -9.68 9.18
C PRO A 101 -4.69 -10.63 10.36
N THR A 102 -5.71 -10.83 11.19
CA THR A 102 -5.64 -11.75 12.34
C THR A 102 -5.45 -13.19 11.89
N GLU A 103 -6.24 -13.62 10.90
CA GLU A 103 -6.10 -14.97 10.32
C GLU A 103 -4.72 -15.17 9.70
N PHE A 104 -4.24 -14.18 8.97
CA PHE A 104 -2.92 -14.22 8.36
C PHE A 104 -1.82 -14.33 9.43
N MET A 105 -1.96 -13.58 10.52
CA MET A 105 -1.03 -13.61 11.65
C MET A 105 -0.99 -15.01 12.28
N GLU A 106 -2.15 -15.63 12.47
CA GLU A 106 -2.24 -16.99 13.00
C GLU A 106 -1.58 -18.00 12.08
N THR A 107 -1.78 -17.86 10.77
CA THR A 107 -1.16 -18.72 9.76
C THR A 107 0.36 -18.59 9.82
N CYS A 108 0.88 -17.37 9.94
CA CYS A 108 2.31 -17.13 10.04
C CYS A 108 2.90 -17.74 11.31
N GLY A 109 2.19 -17.63 12.42
CA GLY A 109 2.61 -18.23 13.68
C GLY A 109 2.63 -19.75 13.62
N THR A 110 1.63 -20.35 12.97
CA THR A 110 1.51 -21.80 12.81
C THR A 110 2.61 -22.38 11.91
N ASN A 111 3.01 -21.64 10.89
CA ASN A 111 3.97 -22.09 9.89
C ASN A 111 5.42 -21.83 10.26
N ARG A 112 5.68 -21.26 11.44
CA ARG A 112 7.06 -21.02 11.87
C ARG A 112 7.72 -22.31 12.26
N PRO A 113 8.96 -22.56 11.79
CA PRO A 113 9.76 -23.66 12.33
C PRO A 113 10.10 -23.37 13.78
N GLU A 114 9.93 -24.33 14.60
CA GLU A 114 10.29 -24.23 16.02
C GLU A 114 11.77 -24.49 16.26
#